data_739bc8ca18448ce382af162572409fdb
#
_entry.id   739bc8ca18448ce382af162572409fdb
#
_cell.length_a   1.000
_cell.length_b   1.000
_cell.length_c   1.000
_cell.angle_alpha   90.00
_cell.angle_beta   90.00
_cell.angle_gamma   90.00
#
_symmetry.space_group_name_H-M   'P 1'
#
loop_
_entity.id
_entity.type
_entity.pdbx_description
1 polymer ?
#
loop_
_entity_poly.entity_id
_entity_poly.type
_entity_poly.pdbx_seq_one_letter_code
_entity_poly.pdbx_strand_id
1 'polypeptide(L)'
;MVDMLRKSRIGCTLMPVLITGGNTENLTNGFYHVPKRDLIVGLQTTLQCGGLEIAAALPLGPALMQELADLRVKITLPGREQYGAWREGQHDDMVLAVALACWGARKVYPNPPAGEEGYWRRKEPWPDLAKMVEER
;
A
#
# COMPACT_ATOMS: atom_id res chain seq x y z
N MET A 1 -5.24 8.98 18.59
CA MET A 1 -5.78 7.83 17.81
C MET A 1 -4.84 6.63 17.86
N VAL A 2 -3.58 6.72 17.42
CA VAL A 2 -2.62 5.58 17.40
C VAL A 2 -2.46 4.94 18.78
N ASP A 3 -2.33 5.74 19.86
CA ASP A 3 -2.20 5.21 21.22
C ASP A 3 -3.45 4.49 21.73
N MET A 4 -4.62 4.90 21.28
CA MET A 4 -5.88 4.19 21.57
C MET A 4 -5.88 2.82 20.89
N LEU A 5 -5.46 2.75 19.61
CA LEU A 5 -5.36 1.49 18.87
C LEU A 5 -4.32 0.55 19.49
N ARG A 6 -3.17 1.08 19.93
CA ARG A 6 -2.16 0.30 20.66
C ARG A 6 -2.70 -0.30 21.96
N LYS A 7 -3.54 0.46 22.67
CA LYS A 7 -4.18 0.02 23.93
C LYS A 7 -5.30 -1.00 23.71
N SER A 8 -5.95 -0.99 22.53
CA SER A 8 -7.13 -1.83 22.24
C SER A 8 -6.83 -3.29 21.97
N ARG A 9 -5.58 -3.73 22.01
CA ARG A 9 -5.16 -5.13 21.73
C ARG A 9 -5.84 -5.70 20.48
N ILE A 10 -5.77 -4.96 19.37
CA ILE A 10 -6.46 -5.29 18.10
C ILE A 10 -5.99 -6.60 17.42
N GLY A 11 -5.10 -7.36 18.05
CA GLY A 11 -4.66 -8.69 17.55
C GLY A 11 -3.84 -8.65 16.26
N CYS A 12 -3.43 -7.46 15.78
CA CYS A 12 -2.59 -7.30 14.61
C CYS A 12 -1.41 -6.35 14.87
N THR A 13 -0.40 -6.41 14.02
CA THR A 13 0.73 -5.47 14.07
C THR A 13 0.29 -4.11 13.55
N LEU A 14 0.39 -3.09 14.38
CA LEU A 14 0.11 -1.72 14.01
C LEU A 14 1.37 -1.04 13.49
N MET A 15 1.32 -0.59 12.24
CA MET A 15 2.40 0.16 11.58
C MET A 15 1.93 1.59 11.28
N PRO A 16 2.12 2.55 12.19
CA PRO A 16 1.71 3.92 11.94
C PRO A 16 2.57 4.56 10.86
N VAL A 17 1.93 5.13 9.84
CA VAL A 17 2.61 5.77 8.71
C VAL A 17 2.20 7.23 8.60
N LEU A 18 3.17 8.11 8.45
CA LEU A 18 3.01 9.50 8.03
C LEU A 18 3.50 9.62 6.59
N ILE A 19 2.59 9.91 5.66
CA ILE A 19 2.93 10.16 4.28
C ILE A 19 3.54 11.57 4.18
N THR A 20 4.73 11.67 3.62
CA THR A 20 5.49 12.92 3.56
C THR A 20 5.78 13.34 2.12
N GLY A 21 6.10 14.63 1.93
CA GLY A 21 6.65 15.16 0.68
C GLY A 21 8.19 15.11 0.63
N GLY A 22 8.84 14.43 1.58
CA GLY A 22 10.30 14.27 1.63
C GLY A 22 10.85 13.31 0.59
N ASN A 23 12.17 13.10 0.62
CA ASN A 23 12.86 12.22 -0.34
C ASN A 23 13.40 10.93 0.31
N THR A 24 13.31 10.79 1.62
CA THR A 24 13.87 9.65 2.36
C THR A 24 12.87 9.10 3.35
N GLU A 25 12.78 7.77 3.40
CA GLU A 25 12.03 7.07 4.41
C GLU A 25 12.82 7.05 5.72
N ASN A 26 12.15 7.28 6.85
CA ASN A 26 12.72 7.12 8.17
C ASN A 26 11.69 6.63 9.20
N LEU A 27 12.18 6.15 10.34
CA LEU A 27 11.36 5.74 11.48
C LEU A 27 11.70 6.65 12.66
N THR A 28 10.73 7.45 13.11
CA THR A 28 10.91 8.39 14.23
C THR A 28 9.74 8.30 15.17
N ASN A 29 10.02 8.16 16.46
CA ASN A 29 9.00 8.06 17.54
C ASN A 29 7.95 6.97 17.30
N GLY A 30 8.33 5.86 16.65
CA GLY A 30 7.42 4.75 16.33
C GLY A 30 6.46 5.03 15.17
N PHE A 31 6.71 6.06 14.36
CA PHE A 31 6.02 6.36 13.10
C PHE A 31 6.98 6.21 11.93
N TYR A 32 6.53 5.53 10.88
CA TYR A 32 7.20 5.50 9.59
C TYR A 32 6.88 6.78 8.82
N HIS A 33 7.89 7.56 8.49
CA HIS A 33 7.77 8.72 7.60
C HIS A 33 8.08 8.23 6.19
N VAL A 34 7.08 8.10 5.35
CA VAL A 34 7.24 7.51 4.02
C VAL A 34 6.92 8.55 2.96
N PRO A 35 7.85 8.82 2.04
CA PRO A 35 7.59 9.71 0.92
C PRO A 35 6.44 9.19 0.05
N LYS A 36 5.47 10.07 -0.30
CA LYS A 36 4.37 9.72 -1.22
C LYS A 36 4.91 9.15 -2.53
N ARG A 37 6.00 9.72 -3.03
CA ARG A 37 6.72 9.23 -4.22
C ARG A 37 7.07 7.75 -4.11
N ASP A 38 7.69 7.33 -3.00
CA ASP A 38 8.18 5.96 -2.82
C ASP A 38 7.01 4.96 -2.74
N LEU A 39 5.88 5.37 -2.17
CA LEU A 39 4.65 4.59 -2.17
C LEU A 39 4.15 4.36 -3.60
N ILE A 40 4.06 5.43 -4.40
CA ILE A 40 3.54 5.35 -5.77
C ILE A 40 4.49 4.56 -6.70
N VAL A 41 5.80 4.85 -6.63
CA VAL A 41 6.81 4.10 -7.42
C VAL A 41 6.81 2.62 -7.02
N GLY A 42 6.70 2.33 -5.73
CA GLY A 42 6.63 0.97 -5.24
C GLY A 42 5.38 0.22 -5.71
N LEU A 43 4.22 0.87 -5.74
CA LEU A 43 3.00 0.32 -6.31
C LEU A 43 3.14 0.06 -7.81
N GLN A 44 3.65 1.04 -8.56
CA GLN A 44 3.88 0.92 -10.00
C GLN A 44 4.80 -0.27 -10.32
N THR A 45 5.90 -0.40 -9.60
CA THR A 45 6.83 -1.54 -9.77
C THR A 45 6.13 -2.86 -9.49
N THR A 46 5.32 -2.94 -8.42
CA THR A 46 4.59 -4.16 -8.06
C THR A 46 3.59 -4.56 -9.16
N LEU A 47 2.87 -3.58 -9.73
CA LEU A 47 1.95 -3.82 -10.86
C LEU A 47 2.70 -4.29 -12.12
N GLN A 48 3.81 -3.63 -12.48
CA GLN A 48 4.60 -3.96 -13.66
C GLN A 48 5.22 -5.36 -13.60
N CYS A 49 5.62 -5.79 -12.41
CA CYS A 49 6.16 -7.14 -12.20
C CYS A 49 5.08 -8.22 -12.01
N GLY A 50 3.79 -7.88 -12.14
CA GLY A 50 2.69 -8.83 -11.91
C GLY A 50 2.56 -9.29 -10.44
N GLY A 51 3.17 -8.54 -9.50
CA GLY A 51 3.14 -8.85 -8.07
C GLY A 51 1.85 -8.43 -7.36
N LEU A 52 0.94 -7.75 -8.07
CA LEU A 52 -0.37 -7.36 -7.57
C LEU A 52 -1.45 -7.75 -8.57
N GLU A 53 -2.38 -8.58 -8.14
CA GLU A 53 -3.57 -8.94 -8.90
C GLU A 53 -4.81 -8.31 -8.25
N ILE A 54 -5.65 -7.66 -9.06
CA ILE A 54 -6.90 -7.06 -8.60
C ILE A 54 -8.04 -8.00 -8.98
N ALA A 55 -8.79 -8.50 -8.01
CA ALA A 55 -9.89 -9.41 -8.25
C ALA A 55 -10.98 -8.73 -9.11
N ALA A 56 -11.39 -9.40 -10.20
CA ALA A 56 -12.40 -8.88 -11.13
C ALA A 56 -13.76 -8.61 -10.46
N ALA A 57 -14.09 -9.37 -9.41
CA ALA A 57 -15.33 -9.23 -8.65
C ALA A 57 -15.25 -8.19 -7.50
N LEU A 58 -14.14 -7.44 -7.39
CA LEU A 58 -14.01 -6.42 -6.34
C LEU A 58 -14.99 -5.27 -6.60
N PRO A 59 -15.91 -4.96 -5.67
CA PRO A 59 -16.94 -3.94 -5.90
C PRO A 59 -16.37 -2.56 -6.24
N LEU A 60 -15.24 -2.19 -5.61
CA LEU A 60 -14.54 -0.92 -5.86
C LEU A 60 -13.42 -1.05 -6.91
N GLY A 61 -13.27 -2.20 -7.55
CA GLY A 61 -12.26 -2.44 -8.59
C GLY A 61 -12.28 -1.39 -9.71
N PRO A 62 -13.43 -1.12 -10.34
CA PRO A 62 -13.53 -0.09 -11.37
C PRO A 62 -13.12 1.30 -10.92
N ALA A 63 -13.50 1.70 -9.70
CA ALA A 63 -13.12 2.99 -9.13
C ALA A 63 -11.60 3.07 -8.86
N LEU A 64 -11.00 2.01 -8.31
CA LEU A 64 -9.55 1.92 -8.14
C LEU A 64 -8.81 2.01 -9.47
N MET A 65 -9.30 1.33 -10.51
CA MET A 65 -8.70 1.40 -11.85
C MET A 65 -8.78 2.80 -12.44
N GLN A 66 -9.87 3.52 -12.19
CA GLN A 66 -10.02 4.91 -12.60
C GLN A 66 -9.03 5.82 -11.87
N GLU A 67 -8.90 5.69 -10.54
CA GLU A 67 -7.90 6.46 -9.77
C GLU A 67 -6.46 6.18 -10.24
N LEU A 68 -6.13 4.90 -10.53
CA LEU A 68 -4.83 4.52 -11.08
C LEU A 68 -4.56 5.16 -12.45
N ALA A 69 -5.58 5.21 -13.33
CA ALA A 69 -5.47 5.83 -14.65
C ALA A 69 -5.34 7.36 -14.58
N ASP A 70 -5.97 7.98 -13.59
CA ASP A 70 -5.96 9.42 -13.38
C ASP A 70 -4.73 9.92 -12.61
N LEU A 71 -3.96 8.99 -12.02
CA LEU A 71 -2.76 9.34 -11.27
C LEU A 71 -1.73 10.01 -12.17
N ARG A 72 -1.36 11.23 -11.84
CA ARG A 72 -0.41 12.03 -12.62
C ARG A 72 0.81 12.38 -11.77
N VAL A 73 1.96 12.46 -12.44
CA VAL A 73 3.19 13.00 -11.87
C VAL A 73 3.37 14.43 -12.40
N LYS A 74 3.42 15.40 -11.51
CA LYS A 74 3.79 16.76 -11.88
C LYS A 74 5.24 17.01 -11.49
N ILE A 75 6.02 17.40 -12.48
CA ILE A 75 7.37 17.93 -12.27
C ILE A 75 7.21 19.45 -12.08
N THR A 76 7.42 19.93 -10.85
CA THR A 76 7.44 21.36 -10.55
C THR A 76 8.85 21.91 -10.70
N LEU A 77 8.97 23.11 -11.27
CA LEU A 77 10.22 23.89 -11.17
C LEU A 77 10.36 24.37 -9.71
N PRO A 78 11.41 24.00 -8.95
CA PRO A 78 12.75 23.54 -9.31
C PRO A 78 12.98 22.01 -9.09
N GLY A 79 12.38 21.16 -9.89
CA GLY A 79 12.72 19.73 -9.93
C GLY A 79 12.12 18.86 -8.82
N ARG A 80 11.12 19.33 -8.06
CA ARG A 80 10.36 18.50 -7.12
C ARG A 80 9.20 17.82 -7.82
N GLU A 81 9.22 16.50 -7.81
CA GLU A 81 8.09 15.70 -8.29
C GLU A 81 6.95 15.72 -7.26
N GLN A 82 5.75 16.05 -7.71
CA GLN A 82 4.53 15.93 -6.92
C GLN A 82 3.64 14.84 -7.51
N TYR A 83 3.26 13.88 -6.66
CA TYR A 83 2.39 12.76 -7.00
C TYR A 83 1.01 13.00 -6.41
N GLY A 84 -0.05 12.87 -7.21
CA GLY A 84 -1.41 12.98 -6.71
C GLY A 84 -2.47 13.16 -7.79
N ALA A 85 -3.72 13.15 -7.36
CA ALA A 85 -4.86 13.55 -8.16
C ALA A 85 -4.78 15.07 -8.42
N TRP A 86 -4.91 15.46 -9.69
CA TRP A 86 -4.51 16.80 -10.14
C TRP A 86 -5.66 17.76 -10.42
N ARG A 87 -6.89 17.25 -10.49
CA ARG A 87 -8.09 18.05 -10.69
C ARG A 87 -8.87 18.18 -9.39
N GLU A 88 -9.49 19.32 -9.14
CA GLU A 88 -10.46 19.49 -8.07
C GLU A 88 -11.52 18.38 -8.18
N GLY A 89 -11.75 17.64 -7.07
CA GLY A 89 -12.68 16.53 -7.02
C GLY A 89 -12.12 15.16 -7.43
N GLN A 90 -10.84 15.03 -7.78
CA GLN A 90 -10.18 13.73 -7.95
C GLN A 90 -9.53 13.28 -6.65
N HIS A 91 -9.78 12.03 -6.29
CA HIS A 91 -9.25 11.37 -5.10
C HIS A 91 -8.12 10.41 -5.50
N ASP A 92 -7.18 10.19 -4.61
CA ASP A 92 -6.13 9.16 -4.72
C ASP A 92 -6.09 8.26 -3.49
N ASP A 93 -7.18 8.24 -2.75
CA ASP A 93 -7.28 7.56 -1.45
C ASP A 93 -7.14 6.04 -1.59
N MET A 94 -7.79 5.44 -2.59
CA MET A 94 -7.71 4.00 -2.84
C MET A 94 -6.32 3.61 -3.37
N VAL A 95 -5.76 4.42 -4.26
CA VAL A 95 -4.39 4.20 -4.76
C VAL A 95 -3.40 4.25 -3.61
N LEU A 96 -3.51 5.22 -2.71
CA LEU A 96 -2.65 5.33 -1.54
C LEU A 96 -2.86 4.19 -0.55
N ALA A 97 -4.08 3.74 -0.34
CA ALA A 97 -4.36 2.58 0.52
C ALA A 97 -3.69 1.31 -0.01
N VAL A 98 -3.80 1.05 -1.32
CA VAL A 98 -3.12 -0.10 -1.97
C VAL A 98 -1.60 0.06 -1.94
N ALA A 99 -1.09 1.26 -2.19
CA ALA A 99 0.35 1.55 -2.12
C ALA A 99 0.92 1.32 -0.72
N LEU A 100 0.20 1.74 0.33
CA LEU A 100 0.56 1.46 1.72
C LEU A 100 0.54 -0.04 2.04
N ALA A 101 -0.45 -0.78 1.54
CA ALA A 101 -0.51 -2.23 1.72
C ALA A 101 0.69 -2.93 1.05
N CYS A 102 1.04 -2.56 -0.18
CA CYS A 102 2.22 -3.06 -0.89
C CYS A 102 3.53 -2.69 -0.17
N TRP A 103 3.62 -1.46 0.34
CA TRP A 103 4.77 -1.01 1.12
C TRP A 103 4.91 -1.81 2.43
N GLY A 104 3.82 -1.98 3.17
CA GLY A 104 3.78 -2.76 4.42
C GLY A 104 4.15 -4.22 4.20
N ALA A 105 3.63 -4.85 3.13
CA ALA A 105 3.97 -6.22 2.76
C ALA A 105 5.48 -6.39 2.55
N ARG A 106 6.14 -5.45 1.85
CA ARG A 106 7.60 -5.48 1.65
C ARG A 106 8.39 -5.30 2.95
N LYS A 107 7.85 -4.56 3.94
CA LYS A 107 8.48 -4.42 5.26
C LYS A 107 8.40 -5.70 6.08
N VAL A 108 7.28 -6.40 6.00
CA VAL A 108 7.08 -7.67 6.72
C VAL A 108 7.81 -8.82 6.03
N TYR A 109 7.88 -8.80 4.69
CA TYR A 109 8.50 -9.83 3.87
C TYR A 109 9.59 -9.23 2.96
N PRO A 110 10.75 -8.82 3.51
CA PRO A 110 11.76 -8.07 2.75
C PRO A 110 12.46 -8.88 1.66
N ASN A 111 12.46 -10.21 1.77
CA ASN A 111 13.15 -11.11 0.84
C ASN A 111 12.20 -12.22 0.38
N PRO A 112 11.37 -11.98 -0.64
CA PRO A 112 10.70 -13.09 -1.31
C PRO A 112 11.76 -14.03 -1.89
N PRO A 113 11.62 -15.38 -1.79
CA PRO A 113 12.59 -16.30 -2.34
C PRO A 113 12.79 -16.03 -3.83
N ALA A 114 14.06 -15.85 -4.23
CA ALA A 114 14.43 -15.62 -5.61
C ALA A 114 14.05 -16.85 -6.45
N GLY A 115 13.28 -16.64 -7.52
CA GLY A 115 12.97 -17.68 -8.51
C GLY A 115 11.61 -18.37 -8.35
N GLU A 116 10.83 -18.10 -7.33
CA GLU A 116 9.43 -18.53 -7.32
C GLU A 116 8.57 -17.46 -8.00
N GLU A 117 8.33 -17.61 -9.29
CA GLU A 117 7.25 -16.90 -9.97
C GLU A 117 5.96 -17.12 -9.17
N GLY A 118 5.44 -16.07 -8.55
CA GLY A 118 4.22 -16.14 -7.74
C GLY A 118 4.42 -16.37 -6.26
N TYR A 119 5.52 -15.90 -5.65
CA TYR A 119 5.67 -15.90 -4.18
C TYR A 119 4.42 -15.34 -3.46
N TRP A 120 3.74 -14.38 -4.08
CA TRP A 120 2.49 -13.80 -3.60
C TRP A 120 1.24 -14.58 -4.05
N ARG A 121 1.39 -15.51 -4.99
CA ARG A 121 0.35 -16.46 -5.37
C ARG A 121 0.33 -17.58 -4.34
N ARG A 122 -0.56 -17.51 -3.38
CA ARG A 122 -0.83 -18.66 -2.54
C ARG A 122 -1.27 -19.81 -3.44
N LYS A 123 -0.55 -20.92 -3.35
CA LYS A 123 -0.96 -22.19 -3.96
C LYS A 123 -2.24 -22.75 -3.31
N GLU A 124 -2.55 -22.26 -2.13
CA GLU A 124 -3.70 -22.66 -1.30
C GLU A 124 -4.68 -21.48 -1.15
N PRO A 125 -5.99 -21.73 -1.19
CA PRO A 125 -6.97 -20.69 -0.89
C PRO A 125 -6.73 -20.10 0.50
N TRP A 126 -7.11 -18.85 0.69
CA TRP A 126 -7.05 -18.22 2.01
C TRP A 126 -7.75 -19.12 3.04
N PRO A 127 -7.14 -19.35 4.23
CA PRO A 127 -7.84 -20.05 5.30
C PRO A 127 -9.16 -19.32 5.55
N ASP A 128 -10.22 -20.10 5.73
CA ASP A 128 -11.54 -19.56 6.04
C ASP A 128 -11.43 -18.74 7.34
N LEU A 129 -11.51 -17.41 7.21
CA LEU A 129 -11.40 -16.49 8.33
C LEU A 129 -12.45 -16.78 9.41
N ALA A 130 -13.62 -17.34 9.04
CA ALA A 130 -14.65 -17.74 9.98
C ALA A 130 -14.16 -18.87 10.88
N LYS A 131 -13.44 -19.84 10.34
CA LYS A 131 -12.87 -20.96 11.13
C LYS A 131 -11.74 -20.52 12.05
N MET A 132 -10.96 -19.51 11.65
CA MET A 132 -9.87 -18.97 12.50
C MET A 132 -10.40 -18.17 13.70
N VAL A 133 -11.65 -17.70 13.66
CA VAL A 133 -12.28 -16.97 14.78
C VAL A 133 -12.93 -17.93 15.77
N GLU A 134 -13.40 -19.12 15.33
CA GLU A 134 -14.02 -20.13 16.20
C GLU A 134 -13.00 -20.94 17.03
N GLU A 135 -11.72 -20.98 16.64
CA GLU A 135 -10.66 -21.72 17.34
C GLU A 135 -9.93 -20.89 18.42
N ARG A 136 -10.45 -19.72 18.80
CA ARG A 136 -9.95 -18.88 19.89
C ARG A 136 -11.01 -18.71 20.97
#